data_b48c9313657a7be75cf0a6b6071882cb
#
_entry.id   b48c9313657a7be75cf0a6b6071882cb
#
_cell.length_a   1.000
_cell.length_b   1.000
_cell.length_c   1.000
_cell.angle_alpha   90.00
_cell.angle_beta   90.00
_cell.angle_gamma   90.00
#
_symmetry.space_group_name_H-M   'P 1'
#
loop_
_entity.id
_entity.type
_entity.pdbx_description
1 polymer ?
#
loop_
_entity_poly.entity_id
_entity_poly.type
_entity_poly.pdbx_seq_one_letter_code
_entity_poly.pdbx_strand_id
1 'polypeptide(L)'
;MNIFVLSEDPVEAAQMQLNKHVVKMVLESAQMLCAPYETGVAPYKRAHYNHPCTIWARESYENYQWLISHALALAEEYTFRYEKTHKSEAVIRWCQENVGLLNLPKRGLTEFAVAISSDMLCRNS
;
A
#
# COMPACT_ATOMS: atom_id res chain seq x y z
N MET A 1 -4.31 11.10 -0.80
CA MET A 1 -3.54 9.87 -0.69
C MET A 1 -3.59 9.09 -1.97
N ASN A 2 -2.44 8.74 -2.49
CA ASN A 2 -2.33 7.99 -3.73
C ASN A 2 -1.30 6.89 -3.60
N ILE A 3 -1.48 5.86 -4.41
CA ILE A 3 -0.42 4.90 -4.67
C ILE A 3 0.20 5.34 -5.98
N PHE A 4 1.46 5.68 -5.96
CA PHE A 4 2.14 6.11 -7.19
C PHE A 4 2.62 4.87 -7.92
N VAL A 5 1.81 4.39 -8.86
CA VAL A 5 2.10 3.18 -9.60
C VAL A 5 2.88 3.56 -10.84
N LEU A 6 4.19 3.59 -10.71
CA LEU A 6 5.10 3.94 -11.80
C LEU A 6 5.48 2.72 -12.63
N SER A 7 5.20 1.52 -12.12
CA SER A 7 5.49 0.26 -12.79
C SER A 7 4.56 -0.79 -12.22
N GLU A 8 4.29 -1.85 -12.97
CA GLU A 8 3.51 -2.98 -12.45
C GLU A 8 4.34 -3.85 -11.52
N ASP A 9 5.65 -3.69 -11.55
CA ASP A 9 6.55 -4.34 -10.60
C ASP A 9 6.56 -3.49 -9.33
N PRO A 10 6.09 -4.02 -8.19
CA PRO A 10 5.99 -3.21 -6.97
C PRO A 10 7.34 -2.73 -6.45
N VAL A 11 8.39 -3.51 -6.64
CA VAL A 11 9.73 -3.11 -6.20
C VAL A 11 10.25 -1.98 -7.09
N GLU A 12 10.11 -2.15 -8.41
CA GLU A 12 10.55 -1.11 -9.35
C GLU A 12 9.78 0.18 -9.14
N ALA A 13 8.46 0.08 -8.93
CA ALA A 13 7.64 1.26 -8.68
C ALA A 13 8.13 2.00 -7.43
N ALA A 14 8.49 1.28 -6.37
CA ALA A 14 9.00 1.90 -5.16
C ALA A 14 10.33 2.62 -5.41
N GLN A 15 11.20 2.00 -6.19
CA GLN A 15 12.51 2.57 -6.47
C GLN A 15 12.44 3.84 -7.32
N MET A 16 11.37 4.00 -8.09
CA MET A 16 11.17 5.16 -8.93
C MET A 16 10.60 6.35 -8.18
N GLN A 17 10.23 6.20 -6.90
CA GLN A 17 9.64 7.27 -6.12
C GLN A 17 10.68 8.34 -5.77
N LEU A 18 10.22 9.59 -5.69
CA LEU A 18 11.04 10.67 -5.17
C LEU A 18 11.17 10.54 -3.66
N ASN A 19 12.26 11.08 -3.10
CA ASN A 19 12.55 10.94 -1.67
C ASN A 19 11.38 11.30 -0.76
N LYS A 20 10.77 12.44 -0.99
CA LYS A 20 9.66 12.88 -0.13
C LYS A 20 8.45 11.96 -0.24
N HIS A 21 8.26 11.36 -1.40
CA HIS A 21 7.16 10.43 -1.60
C HIS A 21 7.43 9.11 -0.89
N VAL A 22 8.68 8.66 -0.89
CA VAL A 22 9.04 7.43 -0.19
C VAL A 22 8.68 7.55 1.29
N VAL A 23 9.07 8.66 1.94
CA VAL A 23 8.77 8.85 3.34
C VAL A 23 7.27 8.81 3.61
N LYS A 24 6.51 9.56 2.82
CA LYS A 24 5.07 9.70 3.00
C LYS A 24 4.33 8.41 2.66
N MET A 25 4.73 7.75 1.59
CA MET A 25 3.97 6.61 1.08
C MET A 25 4.16 5.35 1.91
N VAL A 26 5.23 5.23 2.68
CA VAL A 26 5.35 4.11 3.62
C VAL A 26 4.22 4.19 4.64
N LEU A 27 4.00 5.37 5.21
CA LEU A 27 2.92 5.58 6.17
C LEU A 27 1.55 5.37 5.54
N GLU A 28 1.32 5.99 4.39
CA GLU A 28 0.00 5.92 3.76
C GLU A 28 -0.34 4.52 3.28
N SER A 29 0.66 3.77 2.81
CA SER A 29 0.44 2.38 2.44
C SER A 29 0.06 1.55 3.65
N ALA A 30 0.72 1.77 4.79
CA ALA A 30 0.37 1.08 6.02
C ALA A 30 -1.06 1.39 6.45
N GLN A 31 -1.47 2.65 6.30
CA GLN A 31 -2.84 3.04 6.63
C GLN A 31 -3.86 2.35 5.73
N MET A 32 -3.56 2.27 4.43
CA MET A 32 -4.45 1.59 3.49
C MET A 32 -4.55 0.09 3.78
N LEU A 33 -3.43 -0.53 4.14
CA LEU A 33 -3.42 -1.95 4.45
C LEU A 33 -4.16 -2.26 5.75
N CYS A 34 -4.18 -1.34 6.70
CA CYS A 34 -4.91 -1.53 7.96
C CYS A 34 -6.41 -1.25 7.83
N ALA A 35 -6.82 -0.49 6.83
CA ALA A 35 -8.20 -0.03 6.72
C ALA A 35 -9.25 -1.15 6.64
N PRO A 36 -9.01 -2.30 5.97
CA PRO A 36 -10.03 -3.34 5.88
C PRO A 36 -10.33 -4.05 7.19
N TYR A 37 -9.43 -3.97 8.17
CA TYR A 37 -9.62 -4.65 9.44
C TYR A 37 -10.64 -3.94 10.29
N GLU A 38 -11.31 -4.69 11.17
CA GLU A 38 -12.24 -4.10 12.10
C GLU A 38 -11.50 -3.21 13.09
N THR A 39 -12.22 -2.21 13.58
CA THR A 39 -11.65 -1.25 14.52
C THR A 39 -11.04 -1.96 15.72
N GLY A 40 -9.81 -1.62 16.01
CA GLY A 40 -9.10 -2.18 17.15
C GLY A 40 -8.31 -3.45 16.85
N VAL A 41 -8.45 -4.02 15.66
CA VAL A 41 -7.71 -5.23 15.28
C VAL A 41 -6.33 -4.89 14.74
N ALA A 42 -6.27 -3.97 13.78
CA ALA A 42 -5.00 -3.61 13.16
C ALA A 42 -4.25 -2.57 13.98
N PRO A 43 -2.92 -2.49 13.83
CA PRO A 43 -2.12 -1.50 14.58
C PRO A 43 -2.52 -0.06 14.34
N TYR A 44 -2.92 0.28 13.10
CA TYR A 44 -3.37 1.62 12.78
C TYR A 44 -4.89 1.67 12.70
N LYS A 45 -5.45 2.80 13.08
CA LYS A 45 -6.89 3.01 12.98
C LYS A 45 -7.31 3.07 11.52
N ARG A 46 -8.56 2.69 11.28
CA ARG A 46 -9.12 2.78 9.94
C ARG A 46 -9.11 4.22 9.45
N ALA A 47 -8.52 4.44 8.30
CA ALA A 47 -8.43 5.76 7.68
C ALA A 47 -8.56 5.60 6.18
N HIS A 48 -9.16 6.58 5.53
CA HIS A 48 -9.30 6.59 4.07
C HIS A 48 -9.99 5.34 3.53
N TYR A 49 -10.94 4.81 4.30
CA TYR A 49 -11.57 3.53 3.98
C TYR A 49 -12.22 3.51 2.60
N ASN A 50 -12.83 4.61 2.22
CA ASN A 50 -13.54 4.72 0.94
C ASN A 50 -12.73 5.38 -0.16
N HIS A 51 -11.45 5.62 0.08
CA HIS A 51 -10.58 6.15 -0.97
C HIS A 51 -10.40 5.08 -2.05
N PRO A 52 -10.40 5.47 -3.34
CA PRO A 52 -10.32 4.49 -4.43
C PRO A 52 -9.15 3.53 -4.33
N CYS A 53 -7.99 4.01 -3.91
CA CYS A 53 -6.83 3.15 -3.77
C CYS A 53 -7.01 2.13 -2.65
N THR A 54 -7.66 2.53 -1.57
CA THR A 54 -7.94 1.65 -0.45
C THR A 54 -8.97 0.59 -0.85
N ILE A 55 -9.98 1.01 -1.61
CA ILE A 55 -10.98 0.08 -2.13
C ILE A 55 -10.32 -0.93 -3.06
N TRP A 56 -9.47 -0.44 -3.97
CA TRP A 56 -8.74 -1.31 -4.89
C TRP A 56 -7.92 -2.36 -4.13
N ALA A 57 -7.24 -1.93 -3.07
CA ALA A 57 -6.36 -2.82 -2.32
C ALA A 57 -7.11 -4.00 -1.72
N ARG A 58 -8.39 -3.80 -1.34
CA ARG A 58 -9.17 -4.88 -0.74
C ARG A 58 -10.09 -5.60 -1.71
N GLU A 59 -10.05 -5.26 -2.99
CA GLU A 59 -10.87 -5.94 -3.99
C GLU A 59 -10.47 -7.38 -4.21
N SER A 60 -9.19 -7.70 -4.04
CA SER A 60 -8.72 -9.06 -4.21
C SER A 60 -7.50 -9.31 -3.33
N TYR A 61 -7.27 -10.59 -3.05
CA TYR A 61 -6.09 -11.02 -2.31
C TYR A 61 -4.82 -10.56 -3.04
N GLU A 62 -4.80 -10.68 -4.36
CA GLU A 62 -3.63 -10.33 -5.16
C GLU A 62 -3.36 -8.83 -5.15
N ASN A 63 -4.41 -8.00 -5.17
CA ASN A 63 -4.24 -6.56 -5.04
C ASN A 63 -3.62 -6.21 -3.70
N TYR A 64 -4.10 -6.83 -2.65
CA TYR A 64 -3.60 -6.59 -1.30
C TYR A 64 -2.14 -7.00 -1.19
N GLN A 65 -1.79 -8.16 -1.75
CA GLN A 65 -0.41 -8.63 -1.75
C GLN A 65 0.50 -7.72 -2.57
N TRP A 66 0.00 -7.20 -3.68
CA TRP A 66 0.77 -6.24 -4.48
C TRP A 66 1.12 -5.01 -3.62
N LEU A 67 0.12 -4.49 -2.90
CA LEU A 67 0.34 -3.31 -2.07
C LEU A 67 1.32 -3.62 -0.93
N ILE A 68 1.23 -4.80 -0.32
CA ILE A 68 2.21 -5.22 0.69
C ILE A 68 3.61 -5.21 0.12
N SER A 69 3.80 -5.83 -1.05
CA SER A 69 5.12 -5.90 -1.69
C SER A 69 5.65 -4.52 -2.01
N HIS A 70 4.78 -3.66 -2.54
CA HIS A 70 5.16 -2.29 -2.85
C HIS A 70 5.52 -1.51 -1.57
N ALA A 71 4.72 -1.67 -0.53
CA ALA A 71 4.95 -0.97 0.73
C ALA A 71 6.26 -1.42 1.39
N LEU A 72 6.56 -2.72 1.35
CA LEU A 72 7.82 -3.22 1.89
C LEU A 72 9.00 -2.72 1.07
N ALA A 73 8.85 -2.64 -0.24
CA ALA A 73 9.91 -2.09 -1.09
C ALA A 73 10.13 -0.61 -0.81
N LEU A 74 9.05 0.14 -0.55
CA LEU A 74 9.17 1.53 -0.15
C LEU A 74 9.89 1.66 1.20
N ALA A 75 9.58 0.77 2.14
CA ALA A 75 10.25 0.76 3.43
C ALA A 75 11.72 0.46 3.29
N GLU A 76 12.10 -0.46 2.40
CA GLU A 76 13.49 -0.74 2.10
C GLU A 76 14.19 0.47 1.47
N GLU A 77 13.53 1.14 0.53
CA GLU A 77 14.08 2.35 -0.07
C GLU A 77 14.29 3.43 0.98
N TYR A 78 13.35 3.57 1.91
CA TYR A 78 13.50 4.51 3.00
C TYR A 78 14.74 4.18 3.82
N THR A 79 14.91 2.91 4.20
CA THR A 79 16.06 2.48 4.97
C THR A 79 17.36 2.74 4.22
N PHE A 80 17.37 2.46 2.93
CA PHE A 80 18.55 2.68 2.09
C PHE A 80 18.90 4.16 2.00
N ARG A 81 17.90 5.03 1.81
CA ARG A 81 18.14 6.46 1.61
C ARG A 81 18.43 7.22 2.90
N TYR A 82 17.82 6.81 4.01
CA TYR A 82 17.89 7.53 5.27
C TYR A 82 18.64 6.79 6.38
N GLU A 83 19.07 5.57 6.12
CA GLU A 83 19.85 4.73 7.04
C GLU A 83 19.15 4.50 8.37
N LYS A 84 17.82 4.35 8.35
CA LYS A 84 17.05 4.00 9.53
C LYS A 84 15.75 3.34 9.09
N THR A 85 15.15 2.55 9.98
CA THR A 85 13.93 1.82 9.70
C THR A 85 12.70 2.72 9.89
N HIS A 86 11.81 2.73 8.91
CA HIS A 86 10.56 3.48 9.00
C HIS A 86 9.66 2.82 10.03
N LYS A 87 9.01 3.63 10.86
CA LYS A 87 8.12 3.12 11.92
C LYS A 87 6.99 2.28 11.39
N SER A 88 6.48 2.60 10.20
CA SER A 88 5.36 1.89 9.62
C SER A 88 5.72 0.54 9.02
N GLU A 89 7.01 0.22 8.92
CA GLU A 89 7.40 -1.07 8.37
C GLU A 89 6.84 -2.24 9.21
N ALA A 90 6.90 -2.13 10.53
CA ALA A 90 6.37 -3.16 11.40
C ALA A 90 4.86 -3.35 11.20
N VAL A 91 4.15 -2.25 10.94
CA VAL A 91 2.72 -2.29 10.68
C VAL A 91 2.42 -3.03 9.38
N ILE A 92 3.23 -2.75 8.33
CA ILE A 92 3.07 -3.43 7.05
C ILE A 92 3.32 -4.93 7.20
N ARG A 93 4.33 -5.31 7.96
CA ARG A 93 4.63 -6.72 8.20
C ARG A 93 3.52 -7.40 8.99
N TRP A 94 2.92 -6.68 9.94
CA TRP A 94 1.76 -7.19 10.66
C TRP A 94 0.61 -7.52 9.69
N CYS A 95 0.35 -6.62 8.74
CA CYS A 95 -0.69 -6.85 7.75
C CYS A 95 -0.36 -8.04 6.85
N GLN A 96 0.91 -8.21 6.51
CA GLN A 96 1.34 -9.35 5.71
C GLN A 96 1.08 -10.67 6.44
N GLU A 97 1.32 -10.69 7.74
CA GLU A 97 1.13 -11.90 8.54
C GLU A 97 -0.33 -12.19 8.84
N ASN A 98 -1.17 -11.18 8.82
CA ASN A 98 -2.58 -11.32 9.24
C ASN A 98 -3.58 -11.18 8.10
N VAL A 99 -3.13 -11.21 6.86
CA VAL A 99 -4.02 -11.03 5.71
C VAL A 99 -5.12 -12.09 5.67
N GLY A 100 -4.85 -13.28 6.21
CA GLY A 100 -5.85 -14.33 6.25
C GLY A 100 -7.11 -13.96 7.03
N LEU A 101 -7.03 -13.01 7.94
CA LEU A 101 -8.19 -12.56 8.69
C LEU A 101 -9.20 -11.81 7.83
N LEU A 102 -8.78 -11.34 6.67
CA LEU A 102 -9.64 -10.53 5.80
C LEU A 102 -10.51 -11.35 4.86
N ASN A 103 -10.12 -12.60 4.60
CA ASN A 103 -10.85 -13.48 3.68
C ASN A 103 -11.09 -12.81 2.32
N LEU A 104 -10.07 -12.20 1.77
CA LEU A 104 -10.20 -11.48 0.50
C LEU A 104 -10.40 -12.45 -0.67
N PRO A 105 -11.23 -12.09 -1.65
CA PRO A 105 -11.46 -12.96 -2.80
C PRO A 105 -10.21 -13.04 -3.67
N LYS A 106 -9.92 -14.22 -4.19
CA LYS A 106 -8.76 -14.44 -5.05
C LYS A 106 -9.16 -14.24 -6.49
N ARG A 107 -9.21 -12.98 -6.90
CA ARG A 107 -9.63 -12.61 -8.25
C ARG A 107 -8.48 -12.30 -9.19
N GLY A 108 -7.24 -12.40 -8.70
CA GLY A 108 -6.08 -11.98 -9.44
C GLY A 108 -5.87 -10.48 -9.30
N LEU A 109 -4.79 -9.99 -9.87
CA LEU A 109 -4.48 -8.57 -9.84
C LEU A 109 -5.46 -7.83 -10.77
N THR A 110 -6.28 -6.97 -10.20
CA THR A 110 -7.24 -6.22 -10.99
C THR A 110 -6.61 -4.94 -11.51
N GLU A 111 -7.31 -4.29 -12.42
CA GLU A 111 -6.83 -3.03 -12.97
C GLU A 111 -6.72 -1.99 -11.87
N PHE A 112 -5.61 -1.25 -11.86
CA PHE A 112 -5.42 -0.21 -10.86
C PHE A 112 -6.51 0.84 -10.96
N ALA A 113 -6.79 1.50 -9.83
CA ALA A 113 -7.89 2.44 -9.73
C ALA A 113 -7.59 3.76 -10.42
N VAL A 114 -7.35 3.71 -11.71
CA VAL A 114 -7.02 4.90 -12.49
C VAL A 114 -8.23 5.58 -13.08
N ALA A 115 -9.32 4.84 -13.16
CA ALA A 115 -10.51 5.34 -13.83
C ALA A 115 -11.15 6.51 -13.09
N ILE A 116 -10.80 6.68 -11.85
CA ILE A 116 -11.50 7.64 -11.03
C ILE A 116 -11.11 9.05 -11.35
N SER A 117 -9.88 9.26 -11.68
CA SER A 117 -9.47 10.58 -12.05
C SER A 117 -8.09 10.51 -12.62
N SER A 118 -8.02 9.74 -13.64
CA SER A 118 -6.79 9.69 -14.38
C SER A 118 -5.60 9.62 -13.47
N ASP A 119 -4.77 10.56 -13.53
CA ASP A 119 -3.47 10.60 -12.91
C ASP A 119 -3.48 10.90 -11.44
N MET A 120 -4.64 11.05 -10.86
CA MET A 120 -4.68 11.62 -9.54
C MET A 120 -4.73 10.63 -8.43
N LEU A 121 -4.88 9.36 -8.73
CA LEU A 121 -5.15 8.39 -7.70
C LEU A 121 -4.03 7.41 -7.54
N CYS A 122 -4.21 6.22 -8.02
CA CYS A 122 -3.22 5.18 -7.82
C CYS A 122 -2.12 5.22 -8.85
N ARG A 123 -2.35 5.88 -9.94
CA ARG A 123 -1.35 5.96 -10.98
C ARG A 123 -0.81 7.37 -11.06
N ASN A 124 0.49 7.48 -10.94
CA ASN A 124 1.14 8.76 -11.05
C ASN A 124 1.69 8.93 -12.44
N SER A 125 1.46 10.05 -13.00
CA SER A 125 1.98 10.36 -14.32
C SER A 125 2.95 11.53 -14.25
#